data_e7ee8705efbf7b187754d9d0dc0b5c01
#
_entry.id   e7ee8705efbf7b187754d9d0dc0b5c01
#
_cell.length_a   1.000
_cell.length_b   1.000
_cell.length_c   1.000
_cell.angle_alpha   90.00
_cell.angle_beta   90.00
_cell.angle_gamma   90.00
#
_symmetry.space_group_name_H-M   'P 1'
#
loop_
_entity.id
_entity.type
_entity.pdbx_description
1 polymer ?
#
loop_
_entity_poly.entity_id
_entity_poly.type
_entity_poly.pdbx_seq_one_letter_code
_entity_poly.pdbx_strand_id
1 'polypeptide(L)'
;MAYRDERICEFFNSRTLMIVMGVVYVVVSLMAHQAAMASQSATAPLFQEGDPWIAHPMWSYGANTLCVLGIIPLVVLLNKGYSFIREVTYVYGTTFLALQLAFPHLCVKWNPGSALCLLVVMVQLIMFSTYQRKEVAQKRVFLAFFLVSAGSLYHYAFLALAIPLLLGFLQMRAMNFRGFLAMIFGLITPFWLLLGVFVFKPELFTEPDLGFGIQMIQSRQLPILIAGIAAVALLTFVLSVLNLTKIISYRLQLRVYNSFYIILALFSVLMMLIDHNHLPVYLPLLTYALAIQIAQSFTIHTAMSRRWILLSLLFALCAASHAVYFYV
;
A
#
# COMPACT_ATOMS: atom_id res chain seq x y z
N MET A 1 -33.34 -14.01 7.85
CA MET A 1 -32.31 -12.98 7.68
C MET A 1 -30.90 -13.57 7.73
N ALA A 2 -30.52 -14.36 8.71
CA ALA A 2 -29.18 -14.96 8.84
C ALA A 2 -28.69 -15.72 7.58
N TYR A 3 -29.51 -16.57 6.98
CA TYR A 3 -29.15 -17.39 5.80
C TYR A 3 -28.86 -16.54 4.52
N ARG A 4 -29.53 -15.43 4.35
CA ARG A 4 -29.27 -14.50 3.23
C ARG A 4 -27.94 -13.78 3.41
N ASP A 5 -27.61 -13.50 4.66
CA ASP A 5 -26.39 -12.81 5.04
C ASP A 5 -25.15 -13.71 4.88
N GLU A 6 -25.25 -15.02 5.11
CA GLU A 6 -24.18 -15.99 4.87
C GLU A 6 -23.83 -16.11 3.38
N ARG A 7 -24.80 -16.28 2.51
CA ARG A 7 -24.56 -16.38 1.06
C ARG A 7 -23.86 -15.16 0.47
N ILE A 8 -24.19 -14.00 0.98
CA ILE A 8 -23.62 -12.75 0.52
C ILE A 8 -22.15 -12.66 0.99
N CYS A 9 -21.86 -13.09 2.23
CA CYS A 9 -20.50 -13.17 2.75
C CYS A 9 -19.64 -14.15 1.95
N GLU A 10 -20.18 -15.31 1.62
CA GLU A 10 -19.53 -16.31 0.79
C GLU A 10 -19.24 -15.77 -0.61
N PHE A 11 -20.16 -15.00 -1.19
CA PHE A 11 -19.94 -14.37 -2.50
C PHE A 11 -18.77 -13.42 -2.49
N PHE A 12 -18.68 -12.50 -1.51
CA PHE A 12 -17.57 -11.56 -1.42
C PHE A 12 -16.25 -12.21 -0.99
N ASN A 13 -16.30 -13.34 -0.29
CA ASN A 13 -15.14 -14.14 0.05
C ASN A 13 -14.83 -15.22 -1.02
N SER A 14 -15.43 -15.15 -2.19
CA SER A 14 -15.17 -16.11 -3.25
C SER A 14 -13.85 -15.80 -3.98
N ARG A 15 -13.06 -16.83 -4.22
CA ARG A 15 -11.87 -16.76 -5.06
C ARG A 15 -12.20 -16.28 -6.47
N THR A 16 -13.37 -16.67 -6.98
CA THR A 16 -13.85 -16.31 -8.32
C THR A 16 -14.05 -14.79 -8.42
N LEU A 17 -14.68 -14.16 -7.42
CA LEU A 17 -14.86 -12.70 -7.42
C LEU A 17 -13.53 -11.97 -7.40
N MET A 18 -12.56 -12.43 -6.61
CA MET A 18 -11.23 -11.84 -6.58
C MET A 18 -10.54 -11.93 -7.96
N ILE A 19 -10.64 -13.06 -8.65
CA ILE A 19 -10.08 -13.22 -10.01
C ILE A 19 -10.79 -12.31 -11.01
N VAL A 20 -12.13 -12.24 -10.96
CA VAL A 20 -12.91 -11.32 -11.80
C VAL A 20 -12.50 -9.88 -11.57
N MET A 21 -12.35 -9.46 -10.32
CA MET A 21 -11.86 -8.11 -9.99
C MET A 21 -10.43 -7.87 -10.50
N GLY A 22 -9.57 -8.89 -10.49
CA GLY A 22 -8.25 -8.81 -11.11
C GLY A 22 -8.31 -8.54 -12.63
N VAL A 23 -9.20 -9.24 -13.32
CA VAL A 23 -9.42 -9.01 -14.76
C VAL A 23 -10.01 -7.62 -15.01
N VAL A 24 -11.00 -7.20 -14.22
CA VAL A 24 -11.60 -5.86 -14.31
C VAL A 24 -10.51 -4.79 -14.07
N TYR A 25 -9.66 -4.99 -13.07
CA TYR A 25 -8.54 -4.07 -12.81
C TYR A 25 -7.64 -3.93 -14.05
N VAL A 26 -7.21 -5.03 -14.66
CA VAL A 26 -6.35 -5.00 -15.87
C VAL A 26 -7.05 -4.29 -17.04
N VAL A 27 -8.31 -4.60 -17.29
CA VAL A 27 -9.06 -4.01 -18.41
C VAL A 27 -9.26 -2.50 -18.20
N VAL A 28 -9.77 -2.10 -17.03
CA VAL A 28 -10.05 -0.68 -16.74
C VAL A 28 -8.77 0.15 -16.67
N SER A 29 -7.71 -0.38 -16.06
CA SER A 29 -6.42 0.32 -16.00
C SER A 29 -5.78 0.45 -17.38
N LEU A 30 -5.94 -0.54 -18.28
CA LEU A 30 -5.48 -0.47 -19.66
C LEU A 30 -6.25 0.60 -20.45
N MET A 31 -7.59 0.66 -20.29
CA MET A 31 -8.40 1.71 -20.90
C MET A 31 -8.00 3.11 -20.40
N ALA A 32 -7.76 3.26 -19.09
CA ALA A 32 -7.28 4.51 -18.52
C ALA A 32 -5.90 4.90 -19.07
N HIS A 33 -4.99 3.92 -19.21
CA HIS A 33 -3.68 4.14 -19.82
C HIS A 33 -3.79 4.62 -21.26
N GLN A 34 -4.61 3.96 -22.09
CA GLN A 34 -4.83 4.34 -23.49
C GLN A 34 -5.47 5.74 -23.60
N ALA A 35 -6.46 6.05 -22.76
CA ALA A 35 -7.08 7.36 -22.73
C ALA A 35 -6.06 8.46 -22.35
N ALA A 36 -5.22 8.22 -21.36
CA ALA A 36 -4.17 9.15 -20.96
C ALA A 36 -3.13 9.37 -22.05
N MET A 37 -2.77 8.32 -22.79
CA MET A 37 -1.85 8.43 -23.94
C MET A 37 -2.46 9.23 -25.10
N ALA A 38 -3.76 9.08 -25.34
CA ALA A 38 -4.49 9.83 -26.37
C ALA A 38 -4.63 11.33 -26.01
N SER A 39 -4.72 11.67 -24.73
CA SER A 39 -4.89 13.02 -24.23
C SER A 39 -3.57 13.81 -24.05
N GLN A 40 -2.42 13.24 -24.36
CA GLN A 40 -1.10 13.85 -24.15
C GLN A 40 -0.89 15.21 -24.84
N SER A 41 -1.82 15.66 -25.69
CA SER A 41 -1.76 16.98 -26.32
C SER A 41 -2.38 18.12 -25.53
N ALA A 42 -3.14 17.87 -24.45
CA ALA A 42 -3.99 18.88 -23.83
C ALA A 42 -3.79 19.13 -22.33
N THR A 43 -3.28 18.19 -21.55
CA THR A 43 -3.15 18.35 -20.09
C THR A 43 -1.80 17.84 -19.60
N ALA A 44 -1.03 18.74 -18.98
CA ALA A 44 0.15 18.33 -18.22
C ALA A 44 -0.26 17.28 -17.16
N PRO A 45 0.51 16.16 -17.03
CA PRO A 45 0.19 15.17 -16.02
C PRO A 45 0.22 15.80 -14.64
N LEU A 46 -0.78 15.47 -13.80
CA LEU A 46 -0.94 16.02 -12.45
C LEU A 46 0.33 15.82 -11.58
N PHE A 47 1.10 14.79 -11.90
CA PHE A 47 2.34 14.45 -11.22
C PHE A 47 3.37 14.04 -12.28
N GLN A 48 4.38 14.87 -12.43
CA GLN A 48 5.43 14.72 -13.44
C GLN A 48 6.59 13.89 -12.86
N GLU A 49 6.35 12.66 -12.53
CA GLU A 49 7.43 11.71 -12.27
C GLU A 49 7.52 10.75 -13.45
N GLY A 50 8.26 11.15 -14.45
CA GLY A 50 8.74 10.25 -15.49
C GLY A 50 10.02 9.60 -15.01
N ASP A 51 9.94 8.37 -14.52
CA ASP A 51 11.10 7.59 -14.15
C ASP A 51 11.94 7.35 -15.40
N PRO A 52 13.19 7.83 -15.45
CA PRO A 52 14.07 7.65 -16.61
C PRO A 52 14.37 6.16 -16.89
N TRP A 53 14.13 5.28 -15.93
CA TRP A 53 14.36 3.84 -16.04
C TRP A 53 13.33 3.11 -16.90
N ILE A 54 12.14 3.66 -17.07
CA ILE A 54 11.06 3.03 -17.85
C ILE A 54 10.60 4.00 -18.94
N ALA A 55 11.45 4.17 -19.95
CA ALA A 55 11.21 5.09 -21.05
C ALA A 55 10.00 4.70 -21.92
N HIS A 56 9.57 3.44 -21.92
CA HIS A 56 8.48 2.97 -22.75
C HIS A 56 7.16 2.90 -21.97
N PRO A 57 6.08 3.60 -22.41
CA PRO A 57 4.84 3.70 -21.68
C PRO A 57 4.20 2.35 -21.29
N MET A 58 4.23 1.37 -22.21
CA MET A 58 3.66 0.04 -21.97
C MET A 58 4.43 -0.76 -20.92
N TRP A 59 5.77 -0.60 -20.85
CA TRP A 59 6.56 -1.24 -19.81
C TRP A 59 6.28 -0.61 -18.44
N SER A 60 6.14 0.71 -18.41
CA SER A 60 5.74 1.46 -17.21
C SER A 60 4.40 0.96 -16.66
N TYR A 61 3.38 0.89 -17.51
CA TYR A 61 2.07 0.33 -17.15
C TYR A 61 2.17 -1.13 -16.70
N GLY A 62 2.86 -1.98 -17.47
CA GLY A 62 3.01 -3.39 -17.16
C GLY A 62 3.68 -3.65 -15.83
N ALA A 63 4.76 -2.94 -15.52
CA ALA A 63 5.48 -3.04 -14.25
C ALA A 63 4.59 -2.64 -13.06
N ASN A 64 3.84 -1.53 -13.18
CA ASN A 64 2.90 -1.10 -12.15
C ASN A 64 1.81 -2.14 -11.90
N THR A 65 1.20 -2.65 -12.97
CA THR A 65 0.16 -3.67 -12.90
C THR A 65 0.67 -4.96 -12.25
N LEU A 66 1.89 -5.40 -12.59
CA LEU A 66 2.53 -6.56 -11.97
C LEU A 66 2.78 -6.35 -10.47
N CYS A 67 3.23 -5.16 -10.06
CA CYS A 67 3.39 -4.85 -8.63
C CYS A 67 2.06 -4.94 -7.88
N VAL A 68 1.00 -4.30 -8.38
CA VAL A 68 -0.31 -4.29 -7.74
C VAL A 68 -0.91 -5.70 -7.66
N LEU A 69 -0.87 -6.47 -8.76
CA LEU A 69 -1.37 -7.84 -8.76
C LEU A 69 -0.50 -8.77 -7.91
N GLY A 70 0.81 -8.53 -7.83
CA GLY A 70 1.75 -9.30 -7.01
C GLY A 70 1.52 -9.14 -5.50
N ILE A 71 0.96 -8.01 -5.06
CA ILE A 71 0.60 -7.78 -3.65
C ILE A 71 -0.44 -8.80 -3.17
N ILE A 72 -1.42 -9.14 -4.00
CA ILE A 72 -2.55 -10.02 -3.62
C ILE A 72 -2.09 -11.41 -3.17
N PRO A 73 -1.35 -12.18 -3.99
CA PRO A 73 -0.89 -13.51 -3.58
C PRO A 73 0.06 -13.46 -2.38
N LEU A 74 0.87 -12.41 -2.24
CA LEU A 74 1.73 -12.24 -1.07
C LEU A 74 0.94 -12.04 0.21
N VAL A 75 -0.15 -11.25 0.18
CA VAL A 75 -1.03 -11.09 1.35
C VAL A 75 -1.80 -12.36 1.66
N VAL A 76 -2.25 -13.12 0.64
CA VAL A 76 -2.85 -14.44 0.84
C VAL A 76 -1.85 -15.39 1.53
N LEU A 77 -0.60 -15.36 1.11
CA LEU A 77 0.49 -16.14 1.70
C LEU A 77 0.77 -15.70 3.15
N LEU A 78 0.83 -14.40 3.38
CA LEU A 78 0.97 -13.80 4.70
C LEU A 78 -0.17 -14.24 5.63
N ASN A 79 -1.42 -14.19 5.16
CA ASN A 79 -2.57 -14.62 5.95
C ASN A 79 -2.57 -16.13 6.22
N LYS A 80 -2.16 -16.94 5.24
CA LYS A 80 -2.01 -18.40 5.43
C LYS A 80 -0.99 -18.73 6.50
N GLY A 81 0.11 -17.96 6.57
CA GLY A 81 1.18 -18.19 7.56
C GLY A 81 0.85 -17.68 8.97
N TYR A 82 0.14 -16.58 9.08
CA TYR A 82 -0.05 -15.85 10.35
C TYR A 82 -1.50 -15.68 10.78
N SER A 83 -2.48 -16.06 9.94
CA SER A 83 -3.93 -16.03 10.20
C SER A 83 -4.42 -14.70 10.79
N PHE A 84 -3.88 -13.58 10.29
CA PHE A 84 -4.19 -12.26 10.85
C PHE A 84 -5.54 -11.70 10.38
N ILE A 85 -6.08 -12.19 9.25
CA ILE A 85 -7.44 -11.86 8.74
C ILE A 85 -8.40 -13.05 8.94
N ARG A 86 -8.12 -14.03 9.81
CA ARG A 86 -8.95 -15.22 10.04
C ARG A 86 -9.48 -15.89 8.75
N GLU A 87 -10.79 -15.77 8.46
CA GLU A 87 -11.48 -16.58 7.44
C GLU A 87 -11.68 -15.87 6.10
N VAL A 88 -11.52 -14.53 6.04
CA VAL A 88 -12.00 -13.70 4.92
C VAL A 88 -10.83 -13.13 4.11
N THR A 89 -9.99 -13.99 3.55
CA THR A 89 -8.77 -13.57 2.85
C THR A 89 -9.06 -12.91 1.50
N TYR A 90 -10.09 -13.37 0.78
CA TYR A 90 -10.37 -12.92 -0.58
C TYR A 90 -11.06 -11.54 -0.63
N VAL A 91 -11.77 -11.15 0.41
CA VAL A 91 -12.34 -9.79 0.53
C VAL A 91 -11.25 -8.72 0.49
N TYR A 92 -10.09 -9.00 1.07
CA TYR A 92 -8.95 -8.10 0.98
C TYR A 92 -8.57 -7.82 -0.49
N GLY A 93 -8.40 -8.89 -1.30
CA GLY A 93 -7.98 -8.74 -2.70
C GLY A 93 -8.99 -7.92 -3.52
N THR A 94 -10.29 -8.20 -3.36
CA THR A 94 -11.35 -7.47 -4.08
C THR A 94 -11.40 -6.00 -3.67
N THR A 95 -11.32 -5.70 -2.37
CA THR A 95 -11.36 -4.33 -1.85
C THR A 95 -10.09 -3.55 -2.20
N PHE A 96 -8.92 -4.19 -2.15
CA PHE A 96 -7.67 -3.55 -2.53
C PHE A 96 -7.68 -3.13 -4.01
N LEU A 97 -8.07 -4.04 -4.92
CA LEU A 97 -8.17 -3.72 -6.35
C LEU A 97 -9.21 -2.63 -6.63
N ALA A 98 -10.36 -2.68 -5.97
CA ALA A 98 -11.37 -1.64 -6.10
C ALA A 98 -10.85 -0.27 -5.63
N LEU A 99 -10.10 -0.22 -4.52
CA LEU A 99 -9.48 1.01 -4.03
C LEU A 99 -8.38 1.53 -4.96
N GLN A 100 -7.60 0.65 -5.57
CA GLN A 100 -6.62 1.06 -6.58
C GLN A 100 -7.31 1.67 -7.80
N LEU A 101 -8.41 1.07 -8.27
CA LEU A 101 -9.23 1.61 -9.35
C LEU A 101 -9.93 2.93 -8.99
N ALA A 102 -10.19 3.20 -7.71
CA ALA A 102 -10.78 4.46 -7.28
C ALA A 102 -9.90 5.67 -7.61
N PHE A 103 -8.62 5.45 -7.85
CA PHE A 103 -7.65 6.49 -8.18
C PHE A 103 -6.97 6.18 -9.52
N PRO A 104 -7.55 6.59 -10.66
CA PRO A 104 -7.01 6.28 -11.99
C PRO A 104 -5.54 6.68 -12.17
N HIS A 105 -5.11 7.77 -11.51
CA HIS A 105 -3.72 8.22 -11.54
C HIS A 105 -2.71 7.17 -11.04
N LEU A 106 -3.14 6.25 -10.17
CA LEU A 106 -2.29 5.15 -9.67
C LEU A 106 -2.10 4.04 -10.71
N CYS A 107 -3.01 3.96 -11.70
CA CYS A 107 -3.09 2.82 -12.62
C CYS A 107 -2.48 3.11 -13.99
N VAL A 108 -2.35 4.39 -14.39
CA VAL A 108 -2.03 4.80 -15.75
C VAL A 108 -0.56 4.53 -16.13
N LYS A 109 0.36 4.80 -15.22
CA LYS A 109 1.81 4.65 -15.43
C LYS A 109 2.47 4.05 -14.21
N TRP A 110 3.78 3.82 -14.29
CA TRP A 110 4.57 3.40 -13.16
C TRP A 110 4.38 4.33 -11.96
N ASN A 111 4.14 3.74 -10.80
CA ASN A 111 4.03 4.46 -9.55
C ASN A 111 4.98 3.83 -8.51
N PRO A 112 5.98 4.58 -8.01
CA PRO A 112 6.87 4.12 -6.95
C PRO A 112 6.11 3.61 -5.71
N GLY A 113 4.91 4.15 -5.46
CA GLY A 113 4.04 3.72 -4.37
C GLY A 113 3.55 2.27 -4.47
N SER A 114 3.35 1.75 -5.69
CA SER A 114 3.00 0.34 -5.89
C SER A 114 4.16 -0.58 -5.51
N ALA A 115 5.40 -0.21 -5.89
CA ALA A 115 6.60 -0.94 -5.49
C ALA A 115 6.86 -0.82 -3.98
N LEU A 116 6.63 0.37 -3.41
CA LEU A 116 6.73 0.62 -1.97
C LEU A 116 5.74 -0.26 -1.19
N CYS A 117 4.49 -0.36 -1.65
CA CYS A 117 3.49 -1.24 -1.05
C CYS A 117 3.89 -2.72 -1.16
N LEU A 118 4.40 -3.16 -2.32
CA LEU A 118 4.90 -4.52 -2.52
C LEU A 118 6.05 -4.83 -1.55
N LEU A 119 7.00 -3.93 -1.40
CA LEU A 119 8.13 -4.07 -0.47
C LEU A 119 7.63 -4.15 0.98
N VAL A 120 6.65 -3.34 1.37
CA VAL A 120 6.04 -3.41 2.72
C VAL A 120 5.47 -4.79 2.98
N VAL A 121 4.75 -5.41 2.03
CA VAL A 121 4.20 -6.76 2.19
C VAL A 121 5.32 -7.81 2.32
N MET A 122 6.39 -7.70 1.54
CA MET A 122 7.56 -8.57 1.66
C MET A 122 8.22 -8.44 3.04
N VAL A 123 8.40 -7.21 3.51
CA VAL A 123 8.99 -6.95 4.83
C VAL A 123 8.05 -7.42 5.95
N GLN A 124 6.74 -7.34 5.78
CA GLN A 124 5.78 -7.90 6.74
C GLN A 124 5.90 -9.41 6.89
N LEU A 125 6.14 -10.15 5.80
CA LEU A 125 6.42 -11.60 5.87
C LEU A 125 7.62 -11.89 6.79
N ILE A 126 8.67 -11.09 6.66
CA ILE A 126 9.87 -11.19 7.49
C ILE A 126 9.56 -10.79 8.95
N MET A 127 8.89 -9.67 9.14
CA MET A 127 8.58 -9.08 10.44
C MET A 127 7.64 -9.97 11.27
N PHE A 128 6.52 -10.44 10.69
CA PHE A 128 5.56 -11.29 11.42
C PHE A 128 6.18 -12.64 11.82
N SER A 129 7.13 -13.14 11.05
CA SER A 129 7.86 -14.35 11.41
C SER A 129 8.74 -14.17 12.65
N THR A 130 9.15 -12.96 13.03
CA THR A 130 9.99 -12.72 14.23
C THR A 130 9.21 -12.98 15.52
N TYR A 131 7.90 -12.76 15.52
CA TYR A 131 7.07 -13.03 16.69
C TYR A 131 7.06 -14.53 17.05
N GLN A 132 7.12 -15.41 16.04
CA GLN A 132 7.10 -16.85 16.23
C GLN A 132 8.48 -17.43 16.57
N ARG A 133 9.57 -16.83 16.05
CA ARG A 133 10.94 -17.35 16.19
C ARG A 133 11.90 -16.25 16.63
N LYS A 134 11.98 -16.02 17.93
CA LYS A 134 12.81 -14.98 18.52
C LYS A 134 14.31 -15.18 18.33
N GLU A 135 14.77 -16.43 18.18
CA GLU A 135 16.19 -16.77 18.01
C GLU A 135 16.82 -16.18 16.75
N VAL A 136 16.03 -15.98 15.70
CA VAL A 136 16.49 -15.46 14.40
C VAL A 136 16.08 -13.99 14.19
N ALA A 137 15.55 -13.33 15.22
CA ALA A 137 14.99 -11.99 15.10
C ALA A 137 16.00 -10.97 14.54
N GLN A 138 17.27 -11.03 14.94
CA GLN A 138 18.30 -10.08 14.50
C GLN A 138 18.56 -10.13 12.99
N LYS A 139 18.67 -11.35 12.42
CA LYS A 139 18.87 -11.55 10.97
C LYS A 139 17.69 -10.99 10.16
N ARG A 140 16.49 -11.10 10.70
CA ARG A 140 15.25 -10.63 10.06
C ARG A 140 15.12 -9.12 10.14
N VAL A 141 15.47 -8.54 11.29
CA VAL A 141 15.56 -7.07 11.44
C VAL A 141 16.56 -6.51 10.42
N PHE A 142 17.78 -7.08 10.37
CA PHE A 142 18.77 -6.68 9.38
C PHE A 142 18.21 -6.74 7.95
N LEU A 143 17.63 -7.88 7.56
CA LEU A 143 17.11 -8.08 6.20
C LEU A 143 15.97 -7.12 5.87
N ALA A 144 15.06 -6.85 6.81
CA ALA A 144 13.96 -5.92 6.61
C ALA A 144 14.47 -4.50 6.35
N PHE A 145 15.40 -4.00 7.17
CA PHE A 145 15.95 -2.67 7.02
C PHE A 145 16.92 -2.57 5.83
N PHE A 146 17.61 -3.65 5.49
CA PHE A 146 18.41 -3.74 4.26
C PHE A 146 17.53 -3.56 3.00
N LEU A 147 16.38 -4.25 2.94
CA LEU A 147 15.45 -4.13 1.81
C LEU A 147 14.88 -2.72 1.69
N VAL A 148 14.51 -2.09 2.81
CA VAL A 148 14.02 -0.71 2.84
C VAL A 148 15.10 0.27 2.38
N SER A 149 16.31 0.11 2.86
CA SER A 149 17.45 0.94 2.47
C SER A 149 17.85 0.70 1.01
N ALA A 150 17.81 -0.54 0.52
CA ALA A 150 18.01 -0.82 -0.90
C ALA A 150 16.93 -0.16 -1.78
N GLY A 151 15.66 -0.20 -1.35
CA GLY A 151 14.57 0.51 -2.02
C GLY A 151 14.78 2.03 -2.04
N SER A 152 15.40 2.61 -1.00
CA SER A 152 15.66 4.05 -0.92
C SER A 152 16.67 4.55 -1.95
N LEU A 153 17.48 3.68 -2.51
CA LEU A 153 18.36 4.01 -3.63
C LEU A 153 17.58 4.33 -4.92
N TYR A 154 16.36 3.80 -4.99
CA TYR A 154 15.44 4.08 -6.08
C TYR A 154 14.60 5.34 -5.79
N HIS A 155 13.99 5.44 -4.60
CA HIS A 155 13.16 6.58 -4.20
C HIS A 155 13.22 6.79 -2.69
N TYR A 156 13.43 8.02 -2.24
CA TYR A 156 13.62 8.36 -0.82
C TYR A 156 12.44 7.94 0.10
N ALA A 157 11.20 7.87 -0.45
CA ALA A 157 10.02 7.45 0.31
C ALA A 157 10.17 6.03 0.93
N PHE A 158 10.99 5.17 0.31
CA PHE A 158 11.28 3.86 0.88
C PHE A 158 12.02 3.98 2.23
N LEU A 159 12.95 4.94 2.35
CA LEU A 159 13.66 5.15 3.62
C LEU A 159 12.70 5.60 4.73
N ALA A 160 11.69 6.39 4.41
CA ALA A 160 10.68 6.81 5.36
C ALA A 160 9.93 5.64 6.01
N LEU A 161 9.80 4.49 5.32
CA LEU A 161 9.24 3.25 5.88
C LEU A 161 10.02 2.69 7.06
N ALA A 162 11.26 3.11 7.27
CA ALA A 162 12.03 2.70 8.45
C ALA A 162 11.30 3.05 9.77
N ILE A 163 10.54 4.15 9.79
CA ILE A 163 9.80 4.60 10.98
C ILE A 163 8.69 3.62 11.38
N PRO A 164 7.69 3.31 10.52
CA PRO A 164 6.64 2.38 10.89
C PRO A 164 7.17 0.96 11.12
N LEU A 165 8.22 0.54 10.42
CA LEU A 165 8.85 -0.76 10.64
C LEU A 165 9.57 -0.85 11.99
N LEU A 166 10.27 0.21 12.39
CA LEU A 166 10.88 0.29 13.72
C LEU A 166 9.81 0.11 14.81
N LEU A 167 8.70 0.85 14.71
CA LEU A 167 7.58 0.72 15.63
C LEU A 167 6.97 -0.69 15.60
N GLY A 168 6.84 -1.31 14.42
CA GLY A 168 6.37 -2.68 14.26
C GLY A 168 7.29 -3.70 14.96
N PHE A 169 8.60 -3.62 14.75
CA PHE A 169 9.57 -4.50 15.40
C PHE A 169 9.66 -4.29 16.91
N LEU A 170 9.47 -3.04 17.40
CA LEU A 170 9.34 -2.75 18.83
C LEU A 170 8.11 -3.44 19.43
N GLN A 171 6.95 -3.36 18.77
CA GLN A 171 5.74 -4.05 19.20
C GLN A 171 5.89 -5.58 19.22
N MET A 172 6.68 -6.13 18.29
CA MET A 172 6.98 -7.57 18.24
C MET A 172 8.07 -8.01 19.23
N ARG A 173 8.57 -7.08 20.05
CA ARG A 173 9.65 -7.33 21.01
C ARG A 173 10.93 -7.92 20.37
N ALA A 174 11.20 -7.53 19.13
CA ALA A 174 12.38 -7.95 18.38
C ALA A 174 13.56 -6.96 18.53
N MET A 175 13.32 -5.76 19.04
CA MET A 175 14.30 -4.67 19.18
C MET A 175 15.01 -4.73 20.54
N ASN A 176 15.93 -5.69 20.67
CA ASN A 176 16.95 -5.68 21.72
C ASN A 176 18.14 -4.83 21.25
N PHE A 177 19.14 -4.58 22.08
CA PHE A 177 20.37 -3.89 21.70
C PHE A 177 21.00 -4.47 20.41
N ARG A 178 21.08 -5.81 20.30
CA ARG A 178 21.57 -6.49 19.09
C ARG A 178 20.64 -6.30 17.88
N GLY A 179 19.30 -6.23 18.10
CA GLY A 179 18.33 -5.91 17.07
C GLY A 179 18.48 -4.48 16.57
N PHE A 180 18.74 -3.53 17.46
CA PHE A 180 19.00 -2.14 17.10
C PHE A 180 20.30 -1.99 16.28
N LEU A 181 21.36 -2.67 16.65
CA LEU A 181 22.59 -2.74 15.84
C LEU A 181 22.32 -3.36 14.46
N ALA A 182 21.54 -4.44 14.41
CA ALA A 182 21.16 -5.09 13.15
C ALA A 182 20.36 -4.14 12.24
N MET A 183 19.48 -3.31 12.80
CA MET A 183 18.77 -2.25 12.07
C MET A 183 19.75 -1.24 11.46
N ILE A 184 20.67 -0.70 12.26
CA ILE A 184 21.66 0.29 11.78
C ILE A 184 22.50 -0.30 10.66
N PHE A 185 23.03 -1.51 10.84
CA PHE A 185 23.81 -2.18 9.81
C PHE A 185 22.96 -2.47 8.55
N GLY A 186 21.70 -2.86 8.72
CA GLY A 186 20.77 -3.04 7.59
C GLY A 186 20.58 -1.76 6.79
N LEU A 187 20.42 -0.62 7.46
CA LEU A 187 20.26 0.68 6.80
C LEU A 187 21.53 1.15 6.10
N ILE A 188 22.69 0.95 6.69
CA ILE A 188 23.97 1.46 6.16
C ILE A 188 24.47 0.59 5.01
N THR A 189 24.25 -0.72 5.04
CA THR A 189 24.88 -1.67 4.10
C THR A 189 24.65 -1.34 2.61
N PRO A 190 23.43 -1.03 2.12
CA PRO A 190 23.24 -0.70 0.71
C PRO A 190 24.02 0.55 0.30
N PHE A 191 24.03 1.60 1.14
CA PHE A 191 24.81 2.82 0.88
C PHE A 191 26.31 2.55 0.88
N TRP A 192 26.79 1.70 1.79
CA TRP A 192 28.20 1.30 1.82
C TRP A 192 28.62 0.58 0.55
N LEU A 193 27.79 -0.36 0.07
CA LEU A 193 28.05 -1.07 -1.19
C LEU A 193 28.07 -0.11 -2.37
N LEU A 194 27.15 0.87 -2.38
CA LEU A 194 27.04 1.87 -3.44
C LEU A 194 28.21 2.84 -3.41
N LEU A 195 28.74 3.17 -2.23
CA LEU A 195 29.91 4.01 -2.06
C LEU A 195 31.14 3.40 -2.77
N GLY A 196 31.28 2.06 -2.72
CA GLY A 196 32.28 1.34 -3.48
C GLY A 196 32.13 1.53 -5.01
N VAL A 197 30.89 1.45 -5.52
CA VAL A 197 30.61 1.69 -6.95
C VAL A 197 30.81 3.17 -7.32
N PHE A 198 30.43 4.09 -6.43
CA PHE A 198 30.51 5.52 -6.62
C PHE A 198 31.98 6.01 -6.75
N VAL A 199 32.90 5.42 -5.98
CA VAL A 199 34.34 5.72 -6.09
C VAL A 199 34.86 5.40 -7.51
N PHE A 200 34.29 4.37 -8.16
CA PHE A 200 34.72 3.97 -9.51
C PHE A 200 33.95 4.67 -10.63
N LYS A 201 32.71 5.13 -10.37
CA LYS A 201 31.86 5.79 -11.39
C LYS A 201 31.00 6.90 -10.76
N PRO A 202 31.59 8.08 -10.46
CA PRO A 202 30.88 9.20 -9.84
C PRO A 202 29.75 9.77 -10.74
N GLU A 203 29.84 9.57 -12.05
CA GLU A 203 28.88 10.07 -13.05
C GLU A 203 27.47 9.42 -12.94
N LEU A 204 27.35 8.29 -12.22
CA LEU A 204 26.07 7.61 -12.02
C LEU A 204 25.23 8.23 -10.88
N PHE A 205 25.78 9.20 -10.16
CA PHE A 205 25.11 9.82 -9.04
C PHE A 205 24.41 11.11 -9.49
N THR A 206 23.13 11.02 -9.77
CA THR A 206 22.28 12.20 -9.86
C THR A 206 21.84 12.57 -8.44
N GLU A 207 21.96 13.84 -8.08
CA GLU A 207 21.47 14.33 -6.80
C GLU A 207 19.99 13.95 -6.65
N PRO A 208 19.58 13.34 -5.52
CA PRO A 208 18.18 13.03 -5.31
C PRO A 208 17.39 14.34 -5.27
N ASP A 209 16.43 14.47 -6.17
CA ASP A 209 15.51 15.61 -6.16
C ASP A 209 14.60 15.48 -4.92
N LEU A 210 15.07 16.06 -3.83
CA LEU A 210 14.32 16.16 -2.58
C LEU A 210 13.27 17.28 -2.66
N GLY A 211 12.60 17.40 -3.77
CA GLY A 211 11.67 18.48 -4.08
C GLY A 211 10.58 18.73 -3.03
N PHE A 212 10.97 19.16 -1.84
CA PHE A 212 10.08 19.73 -0.81
C PHE A 212 9.50 21.09 -1.23
N GLY A 213 9.34 21.32 -2.52
CA GLY A 213 8.75 22.54 -3.04
C GLY A 213 7.24 22.43 -3.13
N ILE A 214 6.54 23.39 -2.52
CA ILE A 214 5.09 23.56 -2.66
C ILE A 214 4.80 24.10 -4.07
N GLN A 215 4.88 23.27 -5.09
CA GLN A 215 4.29 23.58 -6.38
C GLN A 215 2.82 23.19 -6.34
N MET A 216 1.96 24.13 -5.99
CA MET A 216 0.51 23.95 -6.13
C MET A 216 0.20 23.74 -7.61
N ILE A 217 -0.02 22.49 -7.99
CA ILE A 217 -0.51 22.15 -9.32
C ILE A 217 -1.96 22.64 -9.39
N GLN A 218 -2.19 23.75 -10.10
CA GLN A 218 -3.52 24.26 -10.39
C GLN A 218 -4.19 23.37 -11.46
N SER A 219 -4.68 22.20 -11.06
CA SER A 219 -5.51 21.39 -11.94
C SER A 219 -6.93 21.27 -11.37
N ARG A 220 -7.93 21.26 -12.24
CA ARG A 220 -9.34 21.04 -11.86
C ARG A 220 -9.56 19.70 -11.14
N GLN A 221 -8.68 18.74 -11.33
CA GLN A 221 -8.77 17.40 -10.76
C GLN A 221 -8.21 17.31 -9.32
N LEU A 222 -7.37 18.27 -8.91
CA LEU A 222 -6.73 18.27 -7.59
C LEU A 222 -7.74 18.23 -6.42
N PRO A 223 -8.80 19.08 -6.37
CA PRO A 223 -9.74 19.05 -5.25
C PRO A 223 -10.50 17.73 -5.14
N ILE A 224 -10.79 17.07 -6.28
CA ILE A 224 -11.47 15.77 -6.31
C ILE A 224 -10.55 14.67 -5.77
N LEU A 225 -9.27 14.70 -6.16
CA LEU A 225 -8.25 13.79 -5.64
C LEU A 225 -8.08 13.96 -4.12
N ILE A 226 -7.96 15.20 -3.64
CA ILE A 226 -7.83 15.49 -2.20
C ILE A 226 -9.09 15.03 -1.45
N ALA A 227 -10.29 15.26 -1.98
CA ALA A 227 -11.53 14.79 -1.38
C ALA A 227 -11.58 13.26 -1.30
N GLY A 228 -11.14 12.56 -2.35
CA GLY A 228 -11.02 11.10 -2.37
C GLY A 228 -10.03 10.58 -1.33
N ILE A 229 -8.85 11.19 -1.24
CA ILE A 229 -7.83 10.84 -0.24
C ILE A 229 -8.37 11.08 1.18
N ALA A 230 -9.02 12.22 1.42
CA ALA A 230 -9.62 12.53 2.72
C ALA A 230 -10.71 11.52 3.11
N ALA A 231 -11.55 11.12 2.16
CA ALA A 231 -12.57 10.09 2.38
C ALA A 231 -11.95 8.73 2.74
N VAL A 232 -10.90 8.30 2.02
CA VAL A 232 -10.17 7.06 2.32
C VAL A 232 -9.48 7.12 3.68
N ALA A 233 -8.83 8.24 4.01
CA ALA A 233 -8.17 8.46 5.31
C ALA A 233 -9.19 8.43 6.47
N LEU A 234 -10.31 9.13 6.32
CA LEU A 234 -11.39 9.13 7.31
C LEU A 234 -11.96 7.72 7.51
N LEU A 235 -12.25 7.01 6.42
CA LEU A 235 -12.75 5.64 6.49
C LEU A 235 -11.74 4.70 7.18
N THR A 236 -10.46 4.84 6.86
CA THR A 236 -9.39 4.07 7.50
C THR A 236 -9.34 4.35 9.00
N PHE A 237 -9.44 5.61 9.40
CA PHE A 237 -9.45 5.99 10.81
C PHE A 237 -10.66 5.40 11.56
N VAL A 238 -11.88 5.57 11.01
CA VAL A 238 -13.12 5.05 11.61
C VAL A 238 -13.05 3.54 11.77
N LEU A 239 -12.65 2.80 10.72
CA LEU A 239 -12.54 1.35 10.79
C LEU A 239 -11.43 0.90 11.74
N SER A 240 -10.32 1.60 11.80
CA SER A 240 -9.23 1.32 12.74
C SER A 240 -9.70 1.42 14.18
N VAL A 241 -10.46 2.46 14.55
CA VAL A 241 -11.02 2.63 15.87
C VAL A 241 -12.05 1.54 16.19
N LEU A 242 -12.96 1.26 15.25
CA LEU A 242 -13.99 0.21 15.43
C LEU A 242 -13.37 -1.18 15.57
N ASN A 243 -12.36 -1.50 14.79
CA ASN A 243 -11.67 -2.78 14.86
C ASN A 243 -10.84 -2.89 16.15
N LEU A 244 -10.16 -1.81 16.56
CA LEU A 244 -9.35 -1.79 17.77
C LEU A 244 -10.16 -2.16 19.01
N THR A 245 -11.36 -1.59 19.18
CA THR A 245 -12.24 -1.87 20.32
C THR A 245 -12.61 -3.35 20.44
N LYS A 246 -12.69 -4.06 19.33
CA LYS A 246 -13.02 -5.50 19.30
C LYS A 246 -11.77 -6.39 19.39
N ILE A 247 -10.67 -5.99 18.77
CA ILE A 247 -9.43 -6.77 18.76
C ILE A 247 -8.76 -6.83 20.13
N ILE A 248 -9.07 -5.90 21.04
CA ILE A 248 -8.60 -5.93 22.43
C ILE A 248 -8.95 -7.26 23.13
N SER A 249 -10.07 -7.88 22.76
CA SER A 249 -10.48 -9.19 23.30
C SER A 249 -9.76 -10.40 22.69
N TYR A 250 -8.99 -10.22 21.61
CA TYR A 250 -8.30 -11.29 20.93
C TYR A 250 -6.91 -11.59 21.52
N ARG A 251 -6.27 -12.68 20.99
CA ARG A 251 -4.90 -13.06 21.37
C ARG A 251 -3.92 -11.91 21.11
N LEU A 252 -2.93 -11.76 21.98
CA LEU A 252 -1.92 -10.70 21.92
C LEU A 252 -1.26 -10.56 20.53
N GLN A 253 -0.98 -11.68 19.87
CA GLN A 253 -0.38 -11.73 18.55
C GLN A 253 -1.22 -10.99 17.50
N LEU A 254 -2.53 -11.22 17.47
CA LEU A 254 -3.43 -10.55 16.52
C LEU A 254 -3.54 -9.05 16.79
N ARG A 255 -3.49 -8.67 18.08
CA ARG A 255 -3.44 -7.24 18.45
C ARG A 255 -2.21 -6.53 17.90
N VAL A 256 -1.06 -7.16 18.04
CA VAL A 256 0.21 -6.61 17.53
C VAL A 256 0.18 -6.48 16.00
N TYR A 257 -0.30 -7.51 15.29
CA TYR A 257 -0.40 -7.44 13.83
C TYR A 257 -1.37 -6.33 13.37
N ASN A 258 -2.52 -6.21 14.02
CA ASN A 258 -3.49 -5.16 13.65
C ASN A 258 -2.98 -3.75 13.99
N SER A 259 -2.32 -3.57 15.13
CA SER A 259 -1.76 -2.28 15.49
C SER A 259 -0.71 -1.79 14.50
N PHE A 260 0.04 -2.70 13.88
CA PHE A 260 0.98 -2.36 12.81
C PHE A 260 0.27 -1.72 11.59
N TYR A 261 -0.89 -2.26 11.18
CA TYR A 261 -1.65 -1.66 10.06
C TYR A 261 -2.21 -0.28 10.40
N ILE A 262 -2.57 -0.05 11.66
CA ILE A 262 -2.98 1.28 12.14
C ILE A 262 -1.80 2.26 12.07
N ILE A 263 -0.62 1.84 12.53
CA ILE A 263 0.60 2.65 12.43
C ILE A 263 0.94 2.96 10.97
N LEU A 264 0.82 1.96 10.08
CA LEU A 264 1.08 2.12 8.67
C LEU A 264 0.14 3.13 8.02
N ALA A 265 -1.16 3.07 8.36
CA ALA A 265 -2.17 4.02 7.90
C ALA A 265 -1.89 5.44 8.39
N LEU A 266 -1.62 5.60 9.69
CA LEU A 266 -1.27 6.90 10.27
C LEU A 266 0.01 7.47 9.65
N PHE A 267 1.02 6.64 9.45
CA PHE A 267 2.25 7.02 8.78
C PHE A 267 1.98 7.50 7.34
N SER A 268 1.15 6.76 6.57
CA SER A 268 0.81 7.14 5.20
C SER A 268 0.12 8.50 5.14
N VAL A 269 -0.84 8.75 6.03
CA VAL A 269 -1.53 10.05 6.12
C VAL A 269 -0.55 11.15 6.52
N LEU A 270 0.32 10.89 7.50
CA LEU A 270 1.33 11.86 7.93
C LEU A 270 2.29 12.21 6.79
N MET A 271 2.77 11.21 6.06
CA MET A 271 3.67 11.45 4.92
C MET A 271 2.98 12.22 3.79
N MET A 272 1.69 11.96 3.52
CA MET A 272 0.91 12.74 2.56
C MET A 272 0.75 14.21 2.96
N LEU A 273 0.73 14.51 4.27
CA LEU A 273 0.67 15.89 4.77
C LEU A 273 2.02 16.61 4.68
N ILE A 274 3.11 15.89 4.94
CA ILE A 274 4.47 16.43 4.91
C ILE A 274 4.97 16.56 3.46
N ASP A 275 4.75 15.52 2.67
CA ASP A 275 5.27 15.38 1.30
C ASP A 275 4.08 15.36 0.30
N HIS A 276 3.39 16.48 0.24
CA HIS A 276 2.18 16.59 -0.58
C HIS A 276 2.44 16.60 -2.08
N ASN A 277 3.68 16.82 -2.53
CA ASN A 277 4.05 16.71 -3.94
C ASN A 277 4.05 15.25 -4.43
N HIS A 278 4.28 14.30 -3.52
CA HIS A 278 4.40 12.87 -3.83
C HIS A 278 3.20 12.07 -3.27
N LEU A 279 2.01 12.67 -3.21
CA LEU A 279 0.77 12.01 -2.77
C LEU A 279 0.55 10.62 -3.39
N PRO A 280 0.76 10.43 -4.73
CA PRO A 280 0.55 9.13 -5.36
C PRO A 280 1.47 8.02 -4.81
N VAL A 281 2.62 8.37 -4.23
CA VAL A 281 3.57 7.40 -3.70
C VAL A 281 3.06 6.77 -2.39
N TYR A 282 2.38 7.56 -1.55
CA TYR A 282 1.88 7.07 -0.26
C TYR A 282 0.45 6.54 -0.32
N LEU A 283 -0.30 6.88 -1.36
CA LEU A 283 -1.70 6.49 -1.51
C LEU A 283 -1.90 4.96 -1.64
N PRO A 284 -1.10 4.19 -2.40
CA PRO A 284 -1.19 2.73 -2.41
C PRO A 284 -1.00 2.09 -1.03
N LEU A 285 -0.17 2.69 -0.19
CA LEU A 285 0.08 2.21 1.17
C LEU A 285 -1.15 2.44 2.08
N LEU A 286 -1.81 3.59 1.94
CA LEU A 286 -3.05 3.90 2.66
C LEU A 286 -4.19 2.99 2.21
N THR A 287 -4.35 2.78 0.90
CA THR A 287 -5.39 1.89 0.34
C THR A 287 -5.15 0.43 0.75
N TYR A 288 -3.88 0.01 0.84
CA TYR A 288 -3.50 -1.29 1.36
C TYR A 288 -3.93 -1.46 2.83
N ALA A 289 -3.61 -0.49 3.69
CA ALA A 289 -3.99 -0.53 5.09
C ALA A 289 -5.52 -0.52 5.26
N LEU A 290 -6.24 0.28 4.48
CA LEU A 290 -7.71 0.31 4.48
C LEU A 290 -8.30 -1.03 4.05
N ALA A 291 -7.80 -1.66 2.99
CA ALA A 291 -8.28 -2.96 2.53
C ALA A 291 -8.15 -4.04 3.60
N ILE A 292 -7.05 -4.03 4.36
CA ILE A 292 -6.85 -4.91 5.52
C ILE A 292 -7.87 -4.62 6.63
N GLN A 293 -8.10 -3.35 6.95
CA GLN A 293 -9.07 -2.95 7.98
C GLN A 293 -10.51 -3.34 7.58
N ILE A 294 -10.86 -3.22 6.30
CA ILE A 294 -12.14 -3.68 5.77
C ILE A 294 -12.25 -5.21 5.93
N ALA A 295 -11.25 -5.96 5.48
CA ALA A 295 -11.26 -7.42 5.59
C ALA A 295 -11.38 -7.88 7.05
N GLN A 296 -10.67 -7.23 7.99
CA GLN A 296 -10.80 -7.49 9.42
C GLN A 296 -12.19 -7.17 9.94
N SER A 297 -12.82 -6.08 9.52
CA SER A 297 -14.17 -5.73 9.96
C SER A 297 -15.19 -6.79 9.54
N PHE A 298 -14.99 -7.47 8.41
CA PHE A 298 -15.86 -8.59 7.99
C PHE A 298 -15.75 -9.80 8.90
N THR A 299 -14.62 -10.04 9.54
CA THR A 299 -14.42 -11.17 10.46
C THR A 299 -14.89 -10.86 11.87
N ILE A 300 -14.84 -9.59 12.28
CA ILE A 300 -15.03 -9.17 13.68
C ILE A 300 -16.49 -8.83 13.99
N HIS A 301 -17.22 -8.26 13.02
CA HIS A 301 -18.57 -7.74 13.24
C HIS A 301 -19.65 -8.67 12.70
N THR A 302 -20.60 -9.04 13.55
CA THR A 302 -21.76 -9.86 13.20
C THR A 302 -22.89 -9.08 12.52
N ALA A 303 -22.90 -7.72 12.64
CA ALA A 303 -23.95 -6.88 12.05
C ALA A 303 -23.66 -6.57 10.58
N MET A 304 -24.26 -7.33 9.70
CA MET A 304 -23.94 -7.39 8.28
C MET A 304 -24.42 -6.22 7.42
N SER A 305 -25.54 -5.58 7.79
CA SER A 305 -26.14 -4.53 6.97
C SER A 305 -25.23 -3.29 6.77
N ARG A 306 -24.44 -2.94 7.79
CA ARG A 306 -23.51 -1.80 7.73
C ARG A 306 -22.32 -2.04 6.80
N ARG A 307 -21.89 -3.29 6.63
CA ARG A 307 -20.76 -3.67 5.78
C ARG A 307 -21.09 -3.51 4.31
N TRP A 308 -22.34 -3.79 3.92
CA TRP A 308 -22.84 -3.60 2.57
C TRP A 308 -22.88 -2.14 2.17
N ILE A 309 -23.29 -1.28 3.07
CA ILE A 309 -23.26 0.17 2.85
C ILE A 309 -21.84 0.64 2.60
N LEU A 310 -20.85 0.17 3.37
CA LEU A 310 -19.44 0.50 3.19
C LEU A 310 -18.90 0.02 1.84
N LEU A 311 -19.22 -1.22 1.43
CA LEU A 311 -18.80 -1.77 0.14
C LEU A 311 -19.50 -1.06 -1.03
N SER A 312 -20.80 -0.81 -0.94
CA SER A 312 -21.54 -0.09 -1.97
C SER A 312 -21.03 1.35 -2.11
N LEU A 313 -20.72 2.02 -1.01
CA LEU A 313 -20.08 3.34 -1.00
C LEU A 313 -18.71 3.30 -1.67
N LEU A 314 -17.91 2.28 -1.40
CA LEU A 314 -16.60 2.10 -2.01
C LEU A 314 -16.72 1.92 -3.53
N PHE A 315 -17.62 1.03 -4.00
CA PHE A 315 -17.87 0.84 -5.43
C PHE A 315 -18.44 2.09 -6.10
N ALA A 316 -19.34 2.82 -5.43
CA ALA A 316 -19.86 4.08 -5.93
C ALA A 316 -18.73 5.14 -6.04
N LEU A 317 -17.84 5.21 -5.08
CA LEU A 317 -16.68 6.11 -5.11
C LEU A 317 -15.73 5.76 -6.26
N CYS A 318 -15.47 4.47 -6.51
CA CYS A 318 -14.68 3.99 -7.64
C CYS A 318 -15.34 4.40 -8.97
N ALA A 319 -16.62 4.16 -9.12
CA ALA A 319 -17.36 4.51 -10.33
C ALA A 319 -17.38 6.03 -10.56
N ALA A 320 -17.62 6.81 -9.51
CA ALA A 320 -17.63 8.27 -9.59
C ALA A 320 -16.26 8.84 -9.96
N SER A 321 -15.16 8.32 -9.38
CA SER A 321 -13.82 8.79 -9.69
C SER A 321 -13.42 8.48 -11.14
N HIS A 322 -13.81 7.31 -11.68
CA HIS A 322 -13.62 6.99 -13.08
C HIS A 322 -14.45 7.87 -14.01
N ALA A 323 -15.73 8.08 -13.68
CA ALA A 323 -16.57 8.98 -14.47
C ALA A 323 -15.97 10.39 -14.54
N VAL A 324 -15.51 10.93 -13.40
CA VAL A 324 -14.87 12.25 -13.37
C VAL A 324 -13.56 12.26 -14.17
N TYR A 325 -12.75 11.21 -14.08
CA TYR A 325 -11.48 11.13 -14.80
C TYR A 325 -11.64 11.15 -16.32
N PHE A 326 -12.69 10.49 -16.84
CA PHE A 326 -12.94 10.42 -18.28
C PHE A 326 -13.74 11.57 -18.85
N TYR A 327 -14.56 12.26 -18.03
CA TYR A 327 -15.48 13.31 -18.51
C TYR A 327 -15.07 14.75 -18.12
N VAL A 328 -14.08 14.94 -17.27
CA VAL A 328 -13.51 16.23 -16.85
C VAL A 328 -12.08 16.39 -17.33
#